data_ec0b4dd969d31cb244b93fe3c5b187ad
#
_entry.id   ec0b4dd969d31cb244b93fe3c5b187ad
#
_cell.length_a   1.000
_cell.length_b   1.000
_cell.length_c   1.000
_cell.angle_alpha   90.00
_cell.angle_beta   90.00
_cell.angle_gamma   90.00
#
_symmetry.space_group_name_H-M   'P 1'
#
loop_
_entity.id
_entity.type
_entity.pdbx_description
1 polymer ?
#
loop_
_entity_poly.entity_id
_entity_poly.type
_entity_poly.pdbx_seq_one_letter_code
_entity_poly.pdbx_strand_id
1 'polypeptide(L)'
;MARLRPHKLLASFIALLTLGTVSAAVVAQSEATPASPPEYDRTGWPETMECGLFGGDDAEAALDNAEPLAAYLEAWLGMPVNYTTGTSYNAVIESMRAGHTNCGTTGPFSYILAVQEAGAEALAIGVSTRAEPPVFDPSLTPAYYSVISVKKGSGINTIEDLRDRSFSFVDPASTSGHLIPKAYLLNQGVDPDTEMQTVFSGSHPTSAIALWNDKVDAAVSTETTLYNLAAEGQIDFCGFEDGQVGKERSPEDLQALFDACPDGSLAMLAMSDPIPSTPFAVDSELPDSLKRAVKDALLATPDNPEFIAATGRWYVDPNIDQDLGLAHLDNYYDPLREVARLLDLDLQSLE
;
A
#
# COMPACT_ATOMS: atom_id res chain seq x y z
N MET A 1 -26.33 74.46 27.71
CA MET A 1 -25.64 75.69 28.18
C MET A 1 -24.12 75.48 28.11
N ALA A 2 -23.47 76.43 27.39
CA ALA A 2 -22.07 76.85 27.45
C ALA A 2 -20.96 75.81 27.42
N ARG A 3 -20.27 75.66 26.29
CA ARG A 3 -19.10 76.43 25.76
C ARG A 3 -17.93 76.53 26.75
N LEU A 4 -16.74 75.85 26.32
CA LEU A 4 -15.53 76.64 26.00
C LEU A 4 -14.35 75.71 25.64
N ARG A 5 -13.77 75.97 24.47
CA ARG A 5 -12.36 75.64 24.08
C ARG A 5 -11.52 76.84 24.62
N PRO A 6 -10.18 76.92 24.56
CA PRO A 6 -9.14 76.21 23.79
C PRO A 6 -7.80 76.06 24.60
N HIS A 7 -6.74 75.49 24.10
CA HIS A 7 -5.49 76.06 23.58
C HIS A 7 -4.41 75.06 23.26
N LYS A 8 -3.75 75.29 22.16
CA LYS A 8 -2.62 74.60 21.58
C LYS A 8 -1.35 74.77 22.46
N LEU A 9 -0.51 73.74 22.50
CA LEU A 9 0.92 73.91 22.62
C LEU A 9 1.63 72.81 21.78
N LEU A 10 2.37 73.33 20.81
CA LEU A 10 3.28 72.65 19.92
C LEU A 10 4.53 72.27 20.70
N ALA A 11 4.92 71.00 20.70
CA ALA A 11 6.27 70.61 21.06
C ALA A 11 6.81 69.71 19.97
N SER A 12 7.73 70.24 19.18
CA SER A 12 8.51 69.48 18.18
C SER A 12 9.48 68.57 18.87
N PHE A 13 9.34 67.29 18.63
CA PHE A 13 10.39 66.32 18.90
C PHE A 13 10.94 65.78 17.56
N ILE A 14 12.20 66.15 17.33
CA ILE A 14 13.01 65.60 16.24
C ILE A 14 13.35 64.13 16.64
N ALA A 15 12.74 63.18 16.00
CA ALA A 15 13.16 61.82 16.12
C ALA A 15 14.15 61.46 15.00
N LEU A 16 15.34 61.16 15.40
CA LEU A 16 16.45 60.67 14.57
C LEU A 16 16.08 59.25 14.05
N LEU A 17 15.80 59.11 12.76
CA LEU A 17 15.60 57.81 12.11
C LEU A 17 16.99 57.18 11.89
N THR A 18 17.35 56.20 12.71
CA THR A 18 18.42 55.28 12.38
C THR A 18 17.86 54.18 11.45
N LEU A 19 18.19 54.24 10.17
CA LEU A 19 17.99 53.13 9.24
C LEU A 19 18.86 51.96 9.66
N GLY A 20 18.27 50.99 10.37
CA GLY A 20 18.87 49.68 10.56
C GLY A 20 18.62 48.86 9.29
N THR A 21 19.65 48.60 8.51
CA THR A 21 19.62 47.62 7.42
C THR A 21 19.47 46.24 8.01
N VAL A 22 18.26 45.68 7.98
CA VAL A 22 18.05 44.26 8.25
C VAL A 22 18.51 43.52 7.00
N SER A 23 19.71 42.96 7.05
CA SER A 23 20.15 41.95 6.08
C SER A 23 19.28 40.69 6.27
N ALA A 24 18.30 40.50 5.41
CA ALA A 24 17.65 39.22 5.26
C ALA A 24 18.68 38.23 4.74
N ALA A 25 19.19 37.36 5.60
CA ALA A 25 19.91 36.18 5.17
C ALA A 25 18.89 35.30 4.42
N VAL A 26 18.98 35.32 3.10
CA VAL A 26 18.35 34.31 2.26
C VAL A 26 19.06 32.99 2.60
N VAL A 27 18.42 32.16 3.42
CA VAL A 27 18.81 30.76 3.55
C VAL A 27 18.47 30.15 2.19
N ALA A 28 19.49 30.02 1.34
CA ALA A 28 19.39 29.19 0.16
C ALA A 28 19.11 27.77 0.67
N GLN A 29 17.86 27.31 0.56
CA GLN A 29 17.58 25.89 0.58
C GLN A 29 18.37 25.31 -0.59
N SER A 30 19.38 24.52 -0.27
CA SER A 30 20.05 23.66 -1.23
C SER A 30 18.96 22.73 -1.75
N GLU A 31 18.43 22.98 -2.94
CA GLU A 31 17.71 21.98 -3.69
C GLU A 31 18.70 20.83 -3.89
N ALA A 32 18.45 19.73 -3.17
CA ALA A 32 19.21 18.52 -3.38
C ALA A 32 18.92 18.09 -4.83
N THR A 33 19.89 18.26 -5.70
CA THR A 33 19.83 17.74 -7.07
C THR A 33 19.67 16.23 -6.93
N PRO A 34 18.66 15.60 -7.57
CA PRO A 34 18.53 14.14 -7.54
C PRO A 34 19.86 13.50 -7.94
N ALA A 35 20.32 12.52 -7.20
CA ALA A 35 21.57 11.84 -7.50
C ALA A 35 21.47 11.29 -8.92
N SER A 36 22.44 11.65 -9.77
CA SER A 36 22.53 11.06 -11.10
C SER A 36 22.78 9.55 -10.93
N PRO A 37 22.10 8.70 -11.73
CA PRO A 37 22.29 7.26 -11.62
C PRO A 37 23.77 6.89 -11.85
N PRO A 38 24.29 5.89 -11.11
CA PRO A 38 25.61 5.34 -11.37
C PRO A 38 25.73 4.80 -12.81
N GLU A 39 26.96 4.65 -13.30
CA GLU A 39 27.19 3.98 -14.58
C GLU A 39 27.12 2.45 -14.36
N TYR A 40 26.28 1.77 -15.14
CA TYR A 40 26.08 0.32 -15.06
C TYR A 40 26.60 -0.36 -16.34
N ASP A 41 27.15 -1.56 -16.19
CA ASP A 41 27.40 -2.45 -17.34
C ASP A 41 26.06 -2.92 -17.91
N ARG A 42 25.78 -2.54 -19.15
CA ARG A 42 24.51 -2.84 -19.82
C ARG A 42 24.54 -4.12 -20.66
N THR A 43 25.59 -4.92 -20.50
CA THR A 43 25.73 -6.18 -21.25
C THR A 43 24.57 -7.13 -20.91
N GLY A 44 23.86 -7.56 -21.94
CA GLY A 44 22.73 -8.49 -21.79
C GLY A 44 21.43 -7.87 -21.29
N TRP A 45 21.34 -6.55 -21.12
CA TRP A 45 20.07 -5.91 -20.78
C TRP A 45 19.05 -6.12 -21.91
N PRO A 46 17.77 -6.36 -21.60
CA PRO A 46 16.71 -6.35 -22.61
C PRO A 46 16.55 -4.95 -23.22
N GLU A 47 15.87 -4.85 -24.34
CA GLU A 47 15.56 -3.55 -24.96
C GLU A 47 14.54 -2.75 -24.13
N THR A 48 13.62 -3.45 -23.43
CA THR A 48 12.56 -2.88 -22.60
C THR A 48 12.40 -3.68 -21.31
N MET A 49 11.96 -3.02 -20.23
CA MET A 49 11.40 -3.68 -19.08
C MET A 49 9.88 -3.79 -19.26
N GLU A 50 9.39 -5.02 -19.24
CA GLU A 50 7.97 -5.32 -19.34
C GLU A 50 7.46 -5.76 -17.96
N CYS A 51 6.69 -4.90 -17.30
CA CYS A 51 6.19 -5.13 -15.95
C CYS A 51 4.72 -5.53 -15.94
N GLY A 52 4.39 -6.55 -15.15
CA GLY A 52 3.03 -6.98 -14.90
C GLY A 52 2.48 -6.44 -13.58
N LEU A 53 1.20 -6.10 -13.55
CA LEU A 53 0.49 -5.78 -12.32
C LEU A 53 -0.94 -6.34 -12.36
N PHE A 54 -1.53 -6.57 -11.19
CA PHE A 54 -2.93 -6.95 -11.10
C PHE A 54 -3.81 -5.72 -11.33
N GLY A 55 -4.67 -5.79 -12.36
CA GLY A 55 -5.51 -4.66 -12.77
C GLY A 55 -6.75 -4.45 -11.89
N GLY A 56 -7.10 -5.42 -11.03
CA GLY A 56 -8.33 -5.32 -10.23
C GLY A 56 -9.58 -5.16 -11.11
N ASP A 57 -10.51 -4.30 -10.66
CA ASP A 57 -11.75 -3.99 -11.38
C ASP A 57 -11.57 -2.89 -12.42
N ASP A 58 -10.47 -2.13 -12.34
CA ASP A 58 -10.17 -1.00 -13.22
C ASP A 58 -8.71 -1.07 -13.69
N ALA A 59 -8.51 -1.77 -14.79
CA ALA A 59 -7.20 -1.96 -15.39
C ALA A 59 -6.59 -0.63 -15.91
N GLU A 60 -7.41 0.31 -16.35
CA GLU A 60 -6.97 1.62 -16.83
C GLU A 60 -6.43 2.45 -15.65
N ALA A 61 -7.21 2.56 -14.57
CA ALA A 61 -6.75 3.25 -13.36
C ALA A 61 -5.50 2.59 -12.74
N ALA A 62 -5.38 1.26 -12.81
CA ALA A 62 -4.19 0.55 -12.33
C ALA A 62 -2.95 0.92 -13.15
N LEU A 63 -3.06 1.05 -14.46
CA LEU A 63 -1.97 1.50 -15.36
C LEU A 63 -1.63 2.97 -15.10
N ASP A 64 -2.62 3.85 -14.99
CA ASP A 64 -2.41 5.28 -14.69
C ASP A 64 -1.65 5.46 -13.36
N ASN A 65 -1.99 4.68 -12.34
CA ASN A 65 -1.29 4.68 -11.06
C ASN A 65 0.15 4.12 -11.12
N ALA A 66 0.47 3.30 -12.12
CA ALA A 66 1.81 2.76 -12.33
C ALA A 66 2.69 3.70 -13.18
N GLU A 67 2.10 4.61 -13.98
CA GLU A 67 2.83 5.50 -14.89
C GLU A 67 3.94 6.31 -14.20
N PRO A 68 3.74 6.94 -13.02
CA PRO A 68 4.82 7.70 -12.39
C PRO A 68 6.03 6.83 -12.00
N LEU A 69 5.81 5.58 -11.59
CA LEU A 69 6.89 4.63 -11.32
C LEU A 69 7.59 4.21 -12.61
N ALA A 70 6.82 3.93 -13.68
CA ALA A 70 7.39 3.60 -14.98
C ALA A 70 8.28 4.72 -15.48
N ALA A 71 7.79 5.97 -15.51
CA ALA A 71 8.55 7.14 -15.95
C ALA A 71 9.81 7.38 -15.10
N TYR A 72 9.73 7.17 -13.79
CA TYR A 72 10.88 7.28 -12.89
C TYR A 72 11.95 6.24 -13.21
N LEU A 73 11.56 4.96 -13.35
CA LEU A 73 12.47 3.88 -13.69
C LEU A 73 13.06 4.06 -15.09
N GLU A 74 12.25 4.48 -16.07
CA GLU A 74 12.70 4.78 -17.43
C GLU A 74 13.78 5.87 -17.44
N ALA A 75 13.56 6.96 -16.69
CA ALA A 75 14.54 8.05 -16.57
C ALA A 75 15.84 7.58 -15.90
N TRP A 76 15.77 6.71 -14.88
CA TRP A 76 16.92 6.17 -14.18
C TRP A 76 17.70 5.17 -15.03
N LEU A 77 17.01 4.22 -15.64
CA LEU A 77 17.59 3.13 -16.40
C LEU A 77 18.02 3.54 -17.82
N GLY A 78 17.44 4.61 -18.38
CA GLY A 78 17.65 5.04 -19.77
C GLY A 78 17.18 3.98 -20.76
N MET A 79 16.08 3.28 -20.47
CA MET A 79 15.42 2.30 -21.33
C MET A 79 13.92 2.32 -21.07
N PRO A 80 13.04 1.96 -22.04
CA PRO A 80 11.60 1.94 -21.85
C PRO A 80 11.17 0.99 -20.73
N VAL A 81 10.15 1.39 -19.96
CA VAL A 81 9.51 0.60 -18.91
C VAL A 81 8.00 0.60 -19.14
N ASN A 82 7.47 -0.54 -19.56
CA ASN A 82 6.05 -0.69 -19.88
C ASN A 82 5.33 -1.47 -18.78
N TYR A 83 4.07 -1.15 -18.55
CA TYR A 83 3.21 -1.92 -17.65
C TYR A 83 2.05 -2.54 -18.41
N THR A 84 1.71 -3.76 -18.04
CA THR A 84 0.51 -4.49 -18.50
C THR A 84 -0.24 -5.05 -17.30
N THR A 85 -1.56 -5.21 -17.45
CA THR A 85 -2.41 -5.75 -16.39
C THR A 85 -2.78 -7.21 -16.64
N GLY A 86 -2.77 -8.02 -15.57
CA GLY A 86 -3.42 -9.33 -15.54
C GLY A 86 -4.83 -9.23 -14.95
N THR A 87 -5.72 -10.11 -15.38
CA THR A 87 -7.11 -10.21 -14.87
C THR A 87 -7.21 -10.90 -13.51
N SER A 88 -6.14 -11.55 -13.06
CA SER A 88 -5.99 -12.16 -11.74
C SER A 88 -4.52 -12.11 -11.34
N TYR A 89 -4.20 -12.40 -10.08
CA TYR A 89 -2.81 -12.54 -9.65
C TYR A 89 -2.09 -13.64 -10.41
N ASN A 90 -2.76 -14.80 -10.65
CA ASN A 90 -2.18 -15.89 -11.41
C ASN A 90 -1.89 -15.50 -12.86
N ALA A 91 -2.72 -14.68 -13.50
CA ALA A 91 -2.44 -14.21 -14.86
C ALA A 91 -1.16 -13.36 -14.94
N VAL A 92 -0.82 -12.60 -13.89
CA VAL A 92 0.45 -11.86 -13.80
C VAL A 92 1.62 -12.82 -13.64
N ILE A 93 1.49 -13.83 -12.78
CA ILE A 93 2.52 -14.86 -12.54
C ILE A 93 2.79 -15.61 -13.84
N GLU A 94 1.73 -16.07 -14.53
CA GLU A 94 1.83 -16.77 -15.81
C GLU A 94 2.48 -15.91 -16.91
N SER A 95 2.20 -14.61 -16.93
CA SER A 95 2.86 -13.67 -17.86
C SER A 95 4.38 -13.65 -17.65
N MET A 96 4.84 -13.63 -16.39
CA MET A 96 6.25 -13.70 -16.05
C MET A 96 6.84 -15.06 -16.40
N ARG A 97 6.19 -16.17 -16.03
CA ARG A 97 6.61 -17.53 -16.33
C ARG A 97 6.75 -17.77 -17.84
N ALA A 98 5.89 -17.15 -18.64
CA ALA A 98 5.94 -17.24 -20.10
C ALA A 98 6.97 -16.29 -20.75
N GLY A 99 7.68 -15.48 -19.96
CA GLY A 99 8.64 -14.48 -20.45
C GLY A 99 8.00 -13.28 -21.17
N HIS A 100 6.69 -13.03 -20.97
CA HIS A 100 6.02 -11.84 -21.52
C HIS A 100 6.27 -10.61 -20.64
N THR A 101 6.49 -10.80 -19.35
CA THR A 101 6.91 -9.77 -18.41
C THR A 101 8.18 -10.23 -17.68
N ASN A 102 9.05 -9.28 -17.34
CA ASN A 102 10.30 -9.52 -16.63
C ASN A 102 10.41 -8.74 -15.32
N CYS A 103 9.35 -8.05 -14.94
CA CYS A 103 9.16 -7.39 -13.64
C CYS A 103 7.69 -7.36 -13.28
N GLY A 104 7.39 -7.08 -12.00
CA GLY A 104 6.00 -6.96 -11.57
C GLY A 104 5.84 -6.58 -10.12
N THR A 105 4.61 -6.16 -9.81
CA THR A 105 4.15 -5.93 -8.45
C THR A 105 2.86 -6.72 -8.24
N THR A 106 2.92 -7.69 -7.34
CA THR A 106 1.78 -8.53 -6.94
C THR A 106 1.66 -8.51 -5.42
N GLY A 107 0.59 -9.07 -4.88
CA GLY A 107 0.49 -9.21 -3.42
C GLY A 107 1.64 -10.08 -2.87
N PRO A 108 1.97 -9.98 -1.57
CA PRO A 108 3.09 -10.73 -0.98
C PRO A 108 2.96 -12.26 -1.12
N PHE A 109 1.75 -12.81 -1.02
CA PHE A 109 1.54 -14.24 -1.25
C PHE A 109 1.64 -14.61 -2.73
N SER A 110 1.09 -13.79 -3.61
CA SER A 110 1.26 -13.97 -5.06
C SER A 110 2.73 -13.87 -5.47
N TYR A 111 3.54 -13.05 -4.77
CA TYR A 111 4.99 -13.03 -4.96
C TYR A 111 5.63 -14.38 -4.58
N ILE A 112 5.22 -14.99 -3.45
CA ILE A 112 5.73 -16.32 -3.07
C ILE A 112 5.42 -17.36 -4.16
N LEU A 113 4.22 -17.31 -4.75
CA LEU A 113 3.87 -18.17 -5.89
C LEU A 113 4.74 -17.84 -7.11
N ALA A 114 4.96 -16.56 -7.42
CA ALA A 114 5.83 -16.13 -8.53
C ALA A 114 7.29 -16.58 -8.35
N VAL A 115 7.82 -16.64 -7.12
CA VAL A 115 9.14 -17.22 -6.84
C VAL A 115 9.20 -18.69 -7.26
N GLN A 116 8.17 -19.47 -6.95
CA GLN A 116 8.12 -20.89 -7.22
C GLN A 116 7.86 -21.21 -8.70
N GLU A 117 6.97 -20.46 -9.34
CA GLU A 117 6.46 -20.79 -10.67
C GLU A 117 7.18 -20.03 -11.80
N ALA A 118 7.67 -18.84 -11.51
CA ALA A 118 8.25 -17.94 -12.49
C ALA A 118 9.67 -17.47 -12.15
N GLY A 119 10.27 -17.95 -11.05
CA GLY A 119 11.61 -17.56 -10.64
C GLY A 119 11.73 -16.05 -10.26
N ALA A 120 10.69 -15.46 -9.69
CA ALA A 120 10.72 -14.06 -9.28
C ALA A 120 11.73 -13.79 -8.16
N GLU A 121 12.35 -12.60 -8.18
CA GLU A 121 13.29 -12.12 -7.16
C GLU A 121 12.84 -10.73 -6.67
N ALA A 122 12.65 -10.55 -5.35
CA ALA A 122 12.30 -9.25 -4.77
C ALA A 122 13.52 -8.34 -4.68
N LEU A 123 13.40 -7.10 -5.16
CA LEU A 123 14.48 -6.11 -5.12
C LEU A 123 14.27 -5.06 -4.02
N ALA A 124 13.04 -4.62 -3.78
CA ALA A 124 12.68 -3.65 -2.75
C ALA A 124 11.21 -3.80 -2.37
N ILE A 125 10.80 -3.24 -1.25
CA ILE A 125 9.43 -3.31 -0.73
C ILE A 125 8.83 -1.91 -0.69
N GLY A 126 7.60 -1.75 -1.18
CA GLY A 126 6.90 -0.48 -1.17
C GLY A 126 6.39 -0.09 0.21
N VAL A 127 6.55 1.19 0.56
CA VAL A 127 5.91 1.85 1.70
C VAL A 127 5.00 2.94 1.16
N SER A 128 3.78 3.05 1.66
CA SER A 128 2.83 4.06 1.21
C SER A 128 2.49 5.04 2.34
N THR A 129 2.39 6.32 2.01
CA THR A 129 1.87 7.36 2.92
C THR A 129 0.42 7.69 2.58
N ARG A 130 -0.32 8.17 3.60
CA ARG A 130 -1.67 8.74 3.46
C ARG A 130 -1.69 10.22 3.85
N ALA A 131 -0.52 10.82 4.03
CA ALA A 131 -0.43 12.26 4.26
C ALA A 131 -0.92 13.04 3.03
N GLU A 132 -1.57 14.17 3.27
CA GLU A 132 -2.02 15.10 2.23
C GLU A 132 -1.36 16.49 2.46
N PRO A 133 -0.46 16.94 1.60
CA PRO A 133 0.10 16.21 0.44
C PRO A 133 1.01 15.04 0.86
N PRO A 134 1.24 14.06 -0.05
CA PRO A 134 2.13 12.94 0.24
C PRO A 134 3.55 13.40 0.56
N VAL A 135 4.11 12.91 1.67
CA VAL A 135 5.46 13.22 2.12
C VAL A 135 6.15 11.96 2.66
N PHE A 136 7.48 11.96 2.61
CA PHE A 136 8.28 10.91 3.23
C PHE A 136 8.12 10.93 4.75
N ASP A 137 7.82 9.76 5.32
CA ASP A 137 7.75 9.55 6.75
C ASP A 137 8.55 8.29 7.13
N PRO A 138 9.73 8.43 7.72
CA PRO A 138 10.59 7.29 8.10
C PRO A 138 10.02 6.44 9.23
N SER A 139 8.93 6.86 9.87
CA SER A 139 8.26 6.06 10.91
C SER A 139 7.33 4.99 10.34
N LEU A 140 6.96 5.11 9.05
CA LEU A 140 6.11 4.13 8.39
C LEU A 140 6.92 2.89 8.01
N THR A 141 6.35 1.73 8.33
CA THR A 141 6.94 0.43 8.03
C THR A 141 6.37 -0.14 6.72
N PRO A 142 7.11 -1.04 6.04
CA PRO A 142 6.61 -1.71 4.84
C PRO A 142 5.59 -2.79 5.20
N ALA A 143 4.45 -2.38 5.74
CA ALA A 143 3.36 -3.24 6.16
C ALA A 143 1.99 -2.64 5.83
N TYR A 144 0.98 -3.49 5.73
CA TYR A 144 -0.43 -3.15 5.57
C TYR A 144 -1.29 -4.20 6.28
N TYR A 145 -2.62 -4.03 6.27
CA TYR A 145 -3.52 -4.87 7.05
C TYR A 145 -4.68 -5.42 6.21
N SER A 146 -5.12 -6.61 6.56
CA SER A 146 -6.39 -7.19 6.12
C SER A 146 -7.47 -6.84 7.13
N VAL A 147 -8.64 -6.46 6.65
CA VAL A 147 -9.80 -6.09 7.47
C VAL A 147 -10.99 -6.95 7.08
N ILE A 148 -11.56 -7.68 8.05
CA ILE A 148 -12.86 -8.31 7.91
C ILE A 148 -13.91 -7.26 8.33
N SER A 149 -14.83 -6.97 7.43
CA SER A 149 -15.87 -5.96 7.62
C SER A 149 -17.26 -6.58 7.60
N VAL A 150 -18.16 -5.96 8.34
CA VAL A 150 -19.59 -6.27 8.36
C VAL A 150 -20.40 -4.98 8.36
N LYS A 151 -21.69 -5.06 8.03
CA LYS A 151 -22.58 -3.92 8.20
C LYS A 151 -23.05 -3.87 9.66
N LYS A 152 -22.84 -2.74 10.34
CA LYS A 152 -23.28 -2.53 11.72
C LYS A 152 -24.80 -2.66 11.81
N GLY A 153 -25.30 -3.36 12.83
CA GLY A 153 -26.72 -3.66 13.00
C GLY A 153 -27.20 -4.91 12.22
N SER A 154 -26.33 -5.60 11.47
CA SER A 154 -26.67 -6.85 10.77
C SER A 154 -26.90 -8.07 11.67
N GLY A 155 -26.56 -7.95 12.95
CA GLY A 155 -26.57 -9.05 13.92
C GLY A 155 -25.27 -9.83 13.98
N ILE A 156 -24.24 -9.44 13.22
CA ILE A 156 -22.88 -9.99 13.30
C ILE A 156 -22.05 -9.04 14.16
N ASN A 157 -21.59 -9.51 15.31
CA ASN A 157 -20.82 -8.72 16.27
C ASN A 157 -19.51 -9.40 16.69
N THR A 158 -19.38 -10.69 16.38
CA THR A 158 -18.20 -11.52 16.68
C THR A 158 -17.83 -12.36 15.45
N ILE A 159 -16.65 -12.95 15.48
CA ILE A 159 -16.21 -13.87 14.40
C ILE A 159 -17.09 -15.13 14.38
N GLU A 160 -17.56 -15.62 15.53
CA GLU A 160 -18.44 -16.75 15.62
C GLU A 160 -19.80 -16.51 14.94
N ASP A 161 -20.28 -15.27 14.88
CA ASP A 161 -21.54 -14.92 14.20
C ASP A 161 -21.43 -15.05 12.66
N LEU A 162 -20.22 -15.25 12.12
CA LEU A 162 -20.00 -15.50 10.69
C LEU A 162 -20.39 -16.91 10.26
N ARG A 163 -20.64 -17.86 11.20
CA ARG A 163 -21.11 -19.20 10.85
C ARG A 163 -22.44 -19.12 10.09
N ASP A 164 -22.57 -19.94 9.06
CA ASP A 164 -23.72 -20.00 8.15
C ASP A 164 -23.97 -18.70 7.35
N ARG A 165 -23.06 -17.70 7.43
CA ARG A 165 -23.15 -16.43 6.70
C ARG A 165 -22.44 -16.48 5.36
N SER A 166 -22.88 -15.60 4.45
CA SER A 166 -22.17 -15.35 3.20
C SER A 166 -20.95 -14.45 3.42
N PHE A 167 -19.82 -14.82 2.85
CA PHE A 167 -18.55 -14.15 3.03
C PHE A 167 -17.80 -13.97 1.69
N SER A 168 -17.34 -12.75 1.44
CA SER A 168 -16.55 -12.45 0.26
C SER A 168 -15.07 -12.44 0.57
N PHE A 169 -14.34 -13.41 -0.02
CA PHE A 169 -12.90 -13.31 -0.26
C PHE A 169 -12.64 -12.54 -1.57
N VAL A 170 -11.37 -12.23 -1.83
CA VAL A 170 -10.95 -11.45 -3.01
C VAL A 170 -10.55 -12.39 -4.16
N ASP A 171 -9.43 -13.08 -4.00
CA ASP A 171 -8.80 -13.95 -5.01
C ASP A 171 -8.00 -15.03 -4.28
N PRO A 172 -7.97 -16.28 -4.76
CA PRO A 172 -7.25 -17.37 -4.09
C PRO A 172 -5.76 -17.10 -3.84
N ALA A 173 -5.10 -16.34 -4.71
CA ALA A 173 -3.69 -15.96 -4.58
C ALA A 173 -3.48 -14.63 -3.83
N SER A 174 -4.55 -14.02 -3.30
CA SER A 174 -4.45 -12.77 -2.52
C SER A 174 -3.97 -13.03 -1.09
N THR A 175 -3.02 -12.24 -0.61
CA THR A 175 -2.54 -12.28 0.78
C THR A 175 -3.61 -11.82 1.75
N SER A 176 -4.00 -10.55 1.65
CA SER A 176 -4.96 -9.90 2.56
C SER A 176 -6.40 -10.20 2.22
N GLY A 177 -6.67 -10.65 0.99
CA GLY A 177 -8.01 -10.98 0.55
C GLY A 177 -8.37 -12.47 0.67
N HIS A 178 -7.41 -13.34 1.03
CA HIS A 178 -7.68 -14.78 1.21
C HIS A 178 -6.76 -15.43 2.25
N LEU A 179 -5.44 -15.50 2.02
CA LEU A 179 -4.52 -16.26 2.88
C LEU A 179 -4.64 -15.88 4.35
N ILE A 180 -4.44 -14.62 4.66
CA ILE A 180 -4.41 -14.11 6.03
C ILE A 180 -5.79 -14.15 6.70
N PRO A 181 -6.89 -13.67 6.09
CA PRO A 181 -8.20 -13.77 6.73
C PRO A 181 -8.68 -15.22 6.91
N LYS A 182 -8.34 -16.14 6.00
CA LYS A 182 -8.64 -17.58 6.17
C LYS A 182 -7.90 -18.14 7.38
N ALA A 183 -6.60 -17.87 7.51
CA ALA A 183 -5.82 -18.28 8.69
C ALA A 183 -6.38 -17.68 9.97
N TYR A 184 -6.76 -16.41 9.94
CA TYR A 184 -7.36 -15.72 11.08
C TYR A 184 -8.67 -16.39 11.51
N LEU A 185 -9.60 -16.64 10.59
CA LEU A 185 -10.89 -17.28 10.86
C LEU A 185 -10.68 -18.70 11.46
N LEU A 186 -9.80 -19.50 10.89
CA LEU A 186 -9.47 -20.83 11.40
C LEU A 186 -8.87 -20.77 12.82
N ASN A 187 -8.00 -19.81 13.08
CA ASN A 187 -7.43 -19.59 14.42
C ASN A 187 -8.49 -19.16 15.46
N GLN A 188 -9.54 -18.47 15.01
CA GLN A 188 -10.71 -18.13 15.84
C GLN A 188 -11.73 -19.29 15.93
N GLY A 189 -11.44 -20.45 15.34
CA GLY A 189 -12.28 -21.63 15.40
C GLY A 189 -13.47 -21.62 14.43
N VAL A 190 -13.46 -20.76 13.41
CA VAL A 190 -14.46 -20.72 12.34
C VAL A 190 -13.80 -21.21 11.04
N ASP A 191 -14.24 -22.33 10.49
CA ASP A 191 -13.74 -22.87 9.24
C ASP A 191 -14.55 -22.28 8.06
N PRO A 192 -13.96 -21.37 7.27
CA PRO A 192 -14.69 -20.73 6.18
C PRO A 192 -15.07 -21.70 5.05
N ASP A 193 -14.35 -22.82 4.90
CA ASP A 193 -14.64 -23.78 3.83
C ASP A 193 -15.85 -24.66 4.14
N THR A 194 -16.17 -24.87 5.41
CA THR A 194 -17.22 -25.79 5.85
C THR A 194 -18.35 -25.12 6.64
N GLU A 195 -18.10 -23.97 7.25
CA GLU A 195 -19.04 -23.32 8.16
C GLU A 195 -19.56 -21.97 7.61
N MET A 196 -19.15 -21.56 6.41
CA MET A 196 -19.55 -20.30 5.77
C MET A 196 -19.94 -20.52 4.31
N GLN A 197 -20.63 -19.54 3.70
CA GLN A 197 -20.94 -19.54 2.27
C GLN A 197 -19.98 -18.58 1.57
N THR A 198 -18.79 -19.07 1.22
CA THR A 198 -17.72 -18.24 0.68
C THR A 198 -17.83 -18.04 -0.83
N VAL A 199 -17.47 -16.82 -1.29
CA VAL A 199 -17.32 -16.47 -2.70
C VAL A 199 -16.03 -15.70 -2.90
N PHE A 200 -15.47 -15.74 -4.12
CA PHE A 200 -14.37 -14.86 -4.52
C PHE A 200 -14.90 -13.76 -5.43
N SER A 201 -14.69 -12.50 -5.03
CA SER A 201 -15.21 -11.33 -5.74
C SER A 201 -14.27 -10.77 -6.82
N GLY A 202 -13.05 -11.28 -6.91
CA GLY A 202 -12.06 -10.89 -7.89
C GLY A 202 -11.18 -9.71 -7.48
N SER A 203 -11.69 -8.74 -6.72
CA SER A 203 -10.90 -7.59 -6.27
C SER A 203 -11.31 -7.09 -4.89
N HIS A 204 -10.44 -6.29 -4.26
CA HIS A 204 -10.71 -5.66 -2.97
C HIS A 204 -11.88 -4.65 -3.02
N PRO A 205 -11.97 -3.76 -4.02
CA PRO A 205 -13.13 -2.88 -4.18
C PRO A 205 -14.44 -3.65 -4.34
N THR A 206 -14.48 -4.63 -5.25
CA THR A 206 -15.70 -5.44 -5.46
C THR A 206 -16.13 -6.16 -4.20
N SER A 207 -15.20 -6.70 -3.41
CA SER A 207 -15.50 -7.34 -2.12
C SER A 207 -16.18 -6.38 -1.16
N ALA A 208 -15.64 -5.18 -0.96
CA ALA A 208 -16.20 -4.16 -0.08
C ALA A 208 -17.56 -3.65 -0.58
N ILE A 209 -17.69 -3.41 -1.90
CA ILE A 209 -18.94 -2.94 -2.51
C ILE A 209 -20.02 -4.03 -2.47
N ALA A 210 -19.66 -5.31 -2.59
CA ALA A 210 -20.61 -6.42 -2.43
C ALA A 210 -21.25 -6.42 -1.03
N LEU A 211 -20.44 -6.22 0.02
CA LEU A 211 -20.92 -6.06 1.37
C LEU A 211 -21.80 -4.80 1.54
N TRP A 212 -21.36 -3.67 1.00
CA TRP A 212 -22.12 -2.41 1.07
C TRP A 212 -23.52 -2.56 0.46
N ASN A 213 -23.63 -3.28 -0.65
CA ASN A 213 -24.86 -3.53 -1.38
C ASN A 213 -25.64 -4.78 -0.89
N ASP A 214 -25.36 -5.31 0.30
CA ASP A 214 -26.04 -6.47 0.90
C ASP A 214 -26.05 -7.73 0.00
N LYS A 215 -24.98 -7.94 -0.78
CA LYS A 215 -24.78 -9.15 -1.59
C LYS A 215 -24.15 -10.27 -0.79
N VAL A 216 -23.40 -9.91 0.25
CA VAL A 216 -22.80 -10.80 1.24
C VAL A 216 -23.00 -10.20 2.62
N ASP A 217 -22.92 -11.06 3.67
CA ASP A 217 -23.10 -10.63 5.08
C ASP A 217 -21.78 -10.08 5.66
N ALA A 218 -20.63 -10.52 5.15
CA ALA A 218 -19.32 -10.05 5.54
C ALA A 218 -18.36 -10.10 4.35
N ALA A 219 -17.31 -9.30 4.42
CA ALA A 219 -16.32 -9.21 3.36
C ALA A 219 -14.93 -8.90 3.90
N VAL A 220 -13.90 -9.29 3.17
CA VAL A 220 -12.53 -8.89 3.47
C VAL A 220 -12.01 -7.90 2.42
N SER A 221 -11.20 -6.95 2.89
CA SER A 221 -10.48 -6.03 2.02
C SER A 221 -9.19 -5.55 2.71
N THR A 222 -8.38 -4.73 2.03
CA THR A 222 -7.32 -3.97 2.70
C THR A 222 -7.91 -2.74 3.38
N GLU A 223 -7.30 -2.29 4.47
CA GLU A 223 -7.68 -1.03 5.08
C GLU A 223 -7.58 0.16 4.11
N THR A 224 -6.57 0.13 3.25
CA THR A 224 -6.36 1.15 2.21
C THR A 224 -7.53 1.24 1.24
N THR A 225 -8.00 0.10 0.75
CA THR A 225 -9.15 0.06 -0.17
C THR A 225 -10.40 0.61 0.51
N LEU A 226 -10.67 0.18 1.74
CA LEU A 226 -11.83 0.66 2.50
C LEU A 226 -11.76 2.17 2.74
N TYR A 227 -10.57 2.69 3.08
CA TYR A 227 -10.35 4.13 3.23
C TYR A 227 -10.62 4.90 1.93
N ASN A 228 -10.07 4.45 0.80
CA ASN A 228 -10.24 5.11 -0.49
C ASN A 228 -11.72 5.12 -0.91
N LEU A 229 -12.41 3.97 -0.85
CA LEU A 229 -13.83 3.88 -1.19
C LEU A 229 -14.72 4.79 -0.31
N ALA A 230 -14.37 4.92 0.98
CA ALA A 230 -15.08 5.83 1.88
C ALA A 230 -14.79 7.30 1.55
N ALA A 231 -13.53 7.66 1.26
CA ALA A 231 -13.13 9.01 0.86
C ALA A 231 -13.78 9.45 -0.46
N GLU A 232 -13.99 8.52 -1.38
CA GLU A 232 -14.69 8.72 -2.64
C GLU A 232 -16.24 8.70 -2.50
N GLY A 233 -16.75 8.40 -1.31
CA GLY A 233 -18.18 8.34 -1.03
C GLY A 233 -18.89 7.14 -1.65
N GLN A 234 -18.16 6.08 -2.02
CA GLN A 234 -18.71 4.85 -2.59
C GLN A 234 -19.30 3.93 -1.53
N ILE A 235 -18.78 3.99 -0.31
CA ILE A 235 -19.27 3.28 0.87
C ILE A 235 -19.30 4.22 2.07
N ASP A 236 -20.15 3.92 3.07
CA ASP A 236 -20.06 4.54 4.39
C ASP A 236 -19.31 3.57 5.32
N PHE A 237 -18.05 3.91 5.63
CA PHE A 237 -17.17 3.09 6.44
C PHE A 237 -16.80 3.81 7.73
N CYS A 238 -17.08 3.15 8.86
CA CYS A 238 -16.74 3.64 10.20
C CYS A 238 -15.49 2.91 10.74
N GLY A 239 -14.58 3.66 11.34
CA GLY A 239 -13.39 3.08 11.99
C GLY A 239 -12.06 3.67 11.53
N PHE A 240 -12.07 4.64 10.60
CA PHE A 240 -10.90 5.46 10.27
C PHE A 240 -11.05 6.82 10.94
N GLU A 241 -10.61 6.93 12.19
CA GLU A 241 -10.48 8.23 12.84
C GLU A 241 -9.28 8.97 12.26
N ASP A 242 -9.46 10.24 11.90
CA ASP A 242 -8.42 11.17 11.44
C ASP A 242 -7.55 10.67 10.27
N GLY A 243 -8.10 9.82 9.38
CA GLY A 243 -7.36 9.30 8.22
C GLY A 243 -6.25 8.30 8.58
N GLN A 244 -6.28 7.71 9.76
CA GLN A 244 -5.27 6.75 10.22
C GLN A 244 -5.44 5.39 9.57
N VAL A 245 -4.83 5.23 8.40
CA VAL A 245 -4.62 3.95 7.72
C VAL A 245 -3.20 3.45 8.05
N GLY A 246 -3.02 2.12 8.15
CA GLY A 246 -1.71 1.53 8.44
C GLY A 246 -1.34 1.52 9.92
N LYS A 247 -2.29 1.71 10.82
CA LYS A 247 -2.08 1.65 12.26
C LYS A 247 -2.49 0.30 12.81
N GLU A 248 -1.56 -0.37 13.49
CA GLU A 248 -1.88 -1.51 14.32
C GLU A 248 -2.87 -1.11 15.44
N ARG A 249 -3.86 -1.96 15.68
CA ARG A 249 -4.90 -1.73 16.68
C ARG A 249 -4.99 -2.92 17.62
N SER A 250 -5.11 -2.64 18.92
CA SER A 250 -5.40 -3.70 19.88
C SER A 250 -6.81 -4.26 19.68
N PRO A 251 -7.10 -5.50 20.11
CA PRO A 251 -8.46 -6.05 20.07
C PRO A 251 -9.47 -5.17 20.82
N GLU A 252 -9.06 -4.55 21.93
CA GLU A 252 -9.88 -3.64 22.72
C GLU A 252 -10.22 -2.36 21.96
N ASP A 253 -9.24 -1.78 21.23
CA ASP A 253 -9.46 -0.60 20.40
C ASP A 253 -10.38 -0.91 19.22
N LEU A 254 -10.20 -2.07 18.57
CA LEU A 254 -11.08 -2.52 17.48
C LEU A 254 -12.52 -2.70 17.97
N GLN A 255 -12.72 -3.33 19.13
CA GLN A 255 -14.05 -3.51 19.71
C GLN A 255 -14.69 -2.16 20.07
N ALA A 256 -13.92 -1.24 20.66
CA ALA A 256 -14.42 0.10 20.99
C ALA A 256 -14.83 0.89 19.75
N LEU A 257 -14.06 0.81 18.67
CA LEU A 257 -14.39 1.42 17.38
C LEU A 257 -15.65 0.78 16.79
N PHE A 258 -15.71 -0.54 16.77
CA PHE A 258 -16.88 -1.28 16.28
C PHE A 258 -18.15 -0.88 17.04
N ASP A 259 -18.10 -0.79 18.38
CA ASP A 259 -19.25 -0.43 19.21
C ASP A 259 -19.72 1.01 18.99
N ALA A 260 -18.79 1.92 18.67
CA ALA A 260 -19.09 3.32 18.39
C ALA A 260 -19.70 3.56 16.99
N CYS A 261 -19.61 2.58 16.08
CA CYS A 261 -20.09 2.72 14.71
C CYS A 261 -21.63 2.78 14.65
N PRO A 262 -22.19 3.68 13.82
CA PRO A 262 -23.63 3.78 13.64
C PRO A 262 -24.18 2.59 12.85
N ASP A 263 -25.42 2.21 13.13
CA ASP A 263 -26.11 1.17 12.37
C ASP A 263 -26.23 1.56 10.89
N GLY A 264 -25.98 0.60 10.02
CA GLY A 264 -26.00 0.76 8.55
C GLY A 264 -24.66 1.07 7.93
N SER A 265 -23.66 1.59 8.67
CA SER A 265 -22.30 1.74 8.16
C SER A 265 -21.57 0.40 8.10
N LEU A 266 -20.55 0.30 7.24
CA LEU A 266 -19.57 -0.77 7.34
C LEU A 266 -18.64 -0.51 8.53
N ALA A 267 -18.28 -1.56 9.26
CA ALA A 267 -17.43 -1.50 10.43
C ALA A 267 -16.37 -2.62 10.39
N MET A 268 -15.22 -2.36 11.01
CA MET A 268 -14.16 -3.37 11.18
C MET A 268 -14.59 -4.37 12.24
N LEU A 269 -14.88 -5.61 11.83
CA LEU A 269 -15.11 -6.72 12.78
C LEU A 269 -13.78 -7.28 13.29
N ALA A 270 -12.79 -7.36 12.41
CA ALA A 270 -11.44 -7.81 12.75
C ALA A 270 -10.39 -7.19 11.82
N MET A 271 -9.17 -7.12 12.31
CA MET A 271 -8.00 -6.66 11.59
C MET A 271 -6.84 -7.63 11.82
N SER A 272 -6.05 -7.91 10.79
CA SER A 272 -4.90 -8.80 10.90
C SER A 272 -3.73 -8.16 11.65
N ASP A 273 -2.77 -8.97 12.05
CA ASP A 273 -1.40 -8.52 12.32
C ASP A 273 -0.81 -7.84 11.05
N PRO A 274 0.30 -7.06 11.19
CA PRO A 274 0.97 -6.44 10.06
C PRO A 274 1.36 -7.46 8.99
N ILE A 275 0.94 -7.22 7.75
CA ILE A 275 1.30 -8.03 6.59
C ILE A 275 2.47 -7.35 5.88
N PRO A 276 3.58 -8.03 5.57
CA PRO A 276 4.64 -7.49 4.74
C PRO A 276 4.07 -6.85 3.46
N SER A 277 4.51 -5.63 3.12
CA SER A 277 4.03 -4.95 1.91
C SER A 277 4.51 -5.63 0.63
N THR A 278 3.89 -5.25 -0.47
CA THR A 278 4.16 -5.77 -1.81
C THR A 278 5.59 -5.47 -2.25
N PRO A 279 6.36 -6.48 -2.70
CA PRO A 279 7.67 -6.25 -3.29
C PRO A 279 7.55 -5.73 -4.73
N PHE A 280 8.57 -5.00 -5.16
CA PHE A 280 8.91 -4.90 -6.57
C PHE A 280 9.78 -6.11 -6.91
N ALA A 281 9.28 -6.98 -7.75
CA ALA A 281 9.95 -8.21 -8.14
C ALA A 281 10.36 -8.20 -9.61
N VAL A 282 11.41 -8.93 -9.91
CA VAL A 282 11.93 -9.11 -11.28
C VAL A 282 12.16 -10.59 -11.55
N ASP A 283 12.28 -10.96 -12.82
CA ASP A 283 12.77 -12.27 -13.22
C ASP A 283 14.25 -12.43 -12.76
N SER A 284 14.52 -13.51 -12.03
CA SER A 284 15.86 -13.80 -11.49
C SER A 284 16.92 -13.98 -12.59
N GLU A 285 16.52 -14.34 -13.82
CA GLU A 285 17.41 -14.52 -14.97
C GLU A 285 17.89 -13.20 -15.59
N LEU A 286 17.32 -12.04 -15.17
CA LEU A 286 17.82 -10.75 -15.61
C LEU A 286 19.28 -10.52 -15.18
N PRO A 287 20.09 -9.79 -15.99
CA PRO A 287 21.47 -9.46 -15.64
C PRO A 287 21.58 -8.82 -14.26
N ASP A 288 22.54 -9.25 -13.45
CA ASP A 288 22.75 -8.71 -12.09
C ASP A 288 23.00 -7.20 -12.09
N SER A 289 23.59 -6.67 -13.15
CA SER A 289 23.79 -5.22 -13.31
C SER A 289 22.47 -4.47 -13.49
N LEU A 290 21.49 -5.06 -14.20
CA LEU A 290 20.14 -4.48 -14.33
C LEU A 290 19.37 -4.59 -13.02
N LYS A 291 19.37 -5.75 -12.37
CA LYS A 291 18.74 -5.94 -11.06
C LYS A 291 19.27 -4.93 -10.05
N ARG A 292 20.59 -4.70 -10.03
CA ARG A 292 21.21 -3.67 -9.18
C ARG A 292 20.74 -2.27 -9.54
N ALA A 293 20.71 -1.91 -10.85
CA ALA A 293 20.26 -0.60 -11.29
C ALA A 293 18.80 -0.31 -10.88
N VAL A 294 17.92 -1.30 -11.03
CA VAL A 294 16.51 -1.20 -10.58
C VAL A 294 16.45 -1.05 -9.07
N LYS A 295 17.18 -1.86 -8.29
CA LYS A 295 17.22 -1.78 -6.84
C LYS A 295 17.71 -0.40 -6.38
N ASP A 296 18.81 0.10 -6.95
CA ASP A 296 19.36 1.41 -6.62
C ASP A 296 18.36 2.54 -6.92
N ALA A 297 17.62 2.45 -8.06
CA ALA A 297 16.55 3.38 -8.39
C ALA A 297 15.45 3.38 -7.32
N LEU A 298 14.97 2.21 -6.95
CA LEU A 298 13.90 2.06 -5.97
C LEU A 298 14.33 2.59 -4.59
N LEU A 299 15.53 2.25 -4.12
CA LEU A 299 16.06 2.70 -2.83
C LEU A 299 16.43 4.20 -2.79
N ALA A 300 16.52 4.87 -3.95
CA ALA A 300 16.69 6.32 -4.03
C ALA A 300 15.36 7.11 -3.93
N THR A 301 14.22 6.43 -3.95
CA THR A 301 12.90 7.09 -3.90
C THR A 301 12.59 7.83 -2.60
N PRO A 302 13.08 7.46 -1.40
CA PRO A 302 12.91 8.26 -0.19
C PRO A 302 13.45 9.68 -0.29
N ASP A 303 14.51 9.88 -1.07
CA ASP A 303 15.16 11.17 -1.30
C ASP A 303 14.56 11.94 -2.50
N ASN A 304 13.48 11.43 -3.11
CA ASN A 304 12.82 12.04 -4.26
C ASN A 304 11.41 12.53 -3.90
N PRO A 305 11.25 13.79 -3.44
CA PRO A 305 9.95 14.32 -3.04
C PRO A 305 8.96 14.44 -4.19
N GLU A 306 9.42 14.62 -5.44
CA GLU A 306 8.53 14.67 -6.61
C GLU A 306 7.91 13.30 -6.89
N PHE A 307 8.70 12.24 -6.79
CA PHE A 307 8.21 10.88 -6.91
C PHE A 307 7.18 10.55 -5.81
N ILE A 308 7.49 10.91 -4.55
CA ILE A 308 6.58 10.67 -3.42
C ILE A 308 5.28 11.46 -3.58
N ALA A 309 5.37 12.73 -4.02
CA ALA A 309 4.19 13.56 -4.28
C ALA A 309 3.30 12.97 -5.39
N ALA A 310 3.91 12.35 -6.41
CA ALA A 310 3.19 11.75 -7.53
C ALA A 310 2.59 10.38 -7.19
N THR A 311 3.23 9.60 -6.31
CA THR A 311 2.87 8.20 -6.07
C THR A 311 2.30 7.92 -4.68
N GLY A 312 2.53 8.81 -3.70
CA GLY A 312 2.28 8.53 -2.28
C GLY A 312 3.12 7.36 -1.74
N ARG A 313 4.24 7.06 -2.37
CA ARG A 313 5.01 5.83 -2.11
C ARG A 313 6.52 6.07 -2.19
N TRP A 314 7.28 5.23 -1.49
CA TRP A 314 8.72 5.03 -1.67
C TRP A 314 9.06 3.56 -1.47
N TYR A 315 10.31 3.19 -1.68
CA TYR A 315 10.77 1.82 -1.56
C TYR A 315 11.91 1.71 -0.56
N VAL A 316 11.94 0.60 0.17
CA VAL A 316 12.95 0.27 1.17
C VAL A 316 13.43 -1.16 0.99
N ASP A 317 14.60 -1.47 1.54
CA ASP A 317 15.04 -2.85 1.80
C ASP A 317 15.08 -3.03 3.33
N PRO A 318 14.07 -3.66 3.95
CA PRO A 318 14.01 -3.81 5.41
C PRO A 318 15.22 -4.52 5.99
N ASN A 319 15.89 -5.38 5.22
CA ASN A 319 17.10 -6.07 5.68
C ASN A 319 18.29 -5.12 5.87
N ILE A 320 18.39 -4.10 5.01
CA ILE A 320 19.44 -3.07 5.10
C ILE A 320 19.02 -2.00 6.10
N ASP A 321 17.81 -1.45 5.94
CA ASP A 321 17.35 -0.26 6.67
C ASP A 321 17.04 -0.56 8.14
N GLN A 322 16.67 -1.82 8.46
CA GLN A 322 16.30 -2.25 9.81
C GLN A 322 17.25 -3.31 10.39
N ASP A 323 18.27 -3.72 9.63
CA ASP A 323 19.27 -4.74 10.01
C ASP A 323 18.61 -6.03 10.57
N LEU A 324 17.66 -6.58 9.82
CA LEU A 324 16.92 -7.79 10.21
C LEU A 324 17.76 -9.06 10.13
N GLY A 325 18.99 -8.99 9.60
CA GLY A 325 19.89 -10.13 9.48
C GLY A 325 19.40 -11.22 8.52
N LEU A 326 18.53 -10.89 7.57
CA LEU A 326 18.04 -11.83 6.55
C LEU A 326 19.12 -12.14 5.53
N ALA A 327 19.24 -13.41 5.11
CA ALA A 327 20.18 -13.81 4.07
C ALA A 327 19.83 -13.15 2.71
N HIS A 328 18.54 -13.05 2.40
CA HIS A 328 17.99 -12.44 1.19
C HIS A 328 16.71 -11.70 1.53
N LEU A 329 16.33 -10.69 0.73
CA LEU A 329 15.07 -9.96 0.91
C LEU A 329 13.84 -10.89 0.80
N ASP A 330 13.93 -11.95 0.01
CA ASP A 330 12.89 -12.98 -0.11
C ASP A 330 12.50 -13.59 1.25
N ASN A 331 13.46 -13.75 2.17
CA ASN A 331 13.18 -14.29 3.51
C ASN A 331 12.26 -13.39 4.37
N TYR A 332 12.06 -12.13 3.96
CA TYR A 332 11.08 -11.25 4.60
C TYR A 332 9.65 -11.79 4.51
N TYR A 333 9.39 -12.67 3.53
CA TYR A 333 8.09 -13.31 3.31
C TYR A 333 7.95 -14.71 3.91
N ASP A 334 8.97 -15.21 4.62
CA ASP A 334 8.91 -16.55 5.26
C ASP A 334 7.73 -16.71 6.24
N PRO A 335 7.31 -15.69 7.02
CA PRO A 335 6.11 -15.80 7.84
C PRO A 335 4.84 -16.14 7.05
N LEU A 336 4.71 -15.62 5.82
CA LEU A 336 3.56 -15.93 4.96
C LEU A 336 3.65 -17.34 4.37
N ARG A 337 4.85 -17.83 4.06
CA ARG A 337 5.07 -19.24 3.66
C ARG A 337 4.65 -20.21 4.75
N GLU A 338 4.96 -19.88 6.01
CA GLU A 338 4.54 -20.67 7.15
C GLU A 338 3.02 -20.68 7.33
N VAL A 339 2.34 -19.55 7.15
CA VAL A 339 0.88 -19.47 7.16
C VAL A 339 0.28 -20.36 6.05
N ALA A 340 0.79 -20.27 4.82
CA ALA A 340 0.32 -21.09 3.71
C ALA A 340 0.50 -22.59 4.00
N ARG A 341 1.65 -22.99 4.55
CA ARG A 341 1.94 -24.37 4.95
C ARG A 341 0.99 -24.87 6.05
N LEU A 342 0.68 -24.04 7.04
CA LEU A 342 -0.25 -24.39 8.12
C LEU A 342 -1.68 -24.58 7.63
N LEU A 343 -2.05 -23.90 6.53
CA LEU A 343 -3.35 -24.05 5.89
C LEU A 343 -3.42 -25.24 4.92
N ASP A 344 -2.34 -26.03 4.82
CA ASP A 344 -2.21 -27.12 3.85
C ASP A 344 -2.52 -26.66 2.40
N LEU A 345 -2.23 -25.37 2.12
CA LEU A 345 -2.36 -24.84 0.78
C LEU A 345 -1.24 -25.43 -0.06
N ASP A 346 -1.61 -26.30 -0.99
CA ASP A 346 -0.69 -26.74 -2.02
C ASP A 346 -0.40 -25.55 -2.93
N LEU A 347 0.79 -24.97 -2.75
CA LEU A 347 1.23 -23.83 -3.53
C LEU A 347 1.31 -24.12 -5.03
N GLN A 348 1.25 -25.41 -5.43
CA GLN A 348 1.21 -25.85 -6.82
C GLN A 348 -0.22 -26.04 -7.37
N SER A 349 -1.25 -26.00 -6.51
CA SER A 349 -2.65 -26.32 -6.90
C SER A 349 -3.56 -25.08 -6.95
N LEU A 350 -3.03 -23.89 -6.81
CA LEU A 350 -3.80 -22.63 -6.91
C LEU A 350 -3.92 -22.13 -8.38
N GLU A 351 -3.85 -23.10 -9.35
CA GLU A 351 -4.07 -22.83 -10.78
C GLU A 351 -5.52 -22.42 -11.10
#